data_dbcd2ad4f754761f2be110b96ad3f126
#
_entry.id   dbcd2ad4f754761f2be110b96ad3f126
#
_cell.length_a   1.000
_cell.length_b   1.000
_cell.length_c   1.000
_cell.angle_alpha   90.00
_cell.angle_beta   90.00
_cell.angle_gamma   90.00
#
_symmetry.space_group_name_H-M   'P 1'
#
loop_
_entity.id
_entity.type
_entity.pdbx_description
1 polymer ?
#
loop_
_entity_poly.entity_id
_entity_poly.type
_entity_poly.pdbx_seq_one_letter_code
_entity_poly.pdbx_strand_id
1 'polypeptide(L)'
;MLAIDRDSFEQEVLQSSEPVVVEFWGEQCSVCVAMMPEVEELAKSFEGRVKFCKIPIAGSRRLCIELKIMTVPVFLFYKNGELIDRVANQDLSVENIRAKAESLLK
;
A
#
# COMPACT_ATOMS: atom_id res chain seq x y z
N MET A 1 -9.75 -3.93 1.51
CA MET A 1 -8.84 -2.77 1.48
C MET A 1 -9.63 -1.51 1.17
N LEU A 2 -9.22 -0.40 1.74
CA LEU A 2 -9.85 0.89 1.49
C LEU A 2 -9.33 1.47 0.17
N ALA A 3 -10.24 1.74 -0.76
CA ALA A 3 -9.86 2.41 -2.00
C ALA A 3 -9.75 3.91 -1.74
N ILE A 4 -8.59 4.48 -2.03
CA ILE A 4 -8.34 5.91 -1.82
C ILE A 4 -7.87 6.54 -3.13
N ASP A 5 -7.78 7.87 -3.14
CA ASP A 5 -7.27 8.63 -4.25
C ASP A 5 -6.29 9.69 -3.75
N ARG A 6 -5.78 10.51 -4.67
CA ARG A 6 -4.82 11.55 -4.30
C ARG A 6 -5.37 12.56 -3.30
N ASP A 7 -6.68 12.79 -3.33
CA ASP A 7 -7.31 13.79 -2.46
C ASP A 7 -7.50 13.27 -1.03
N SER A 8 -7.65 11.97 -0.86
CA SER A 8 -7.81 11.36 0.46
C SER A 8 -6.52 10.80 1.05
N PHE A 9 -5.43 10.80 0.26
CA PHE A 9 -4.16 10.22 0.70
C PHE A 9 -3.65 10.83 2.01
N GLU A 10 -3.65 12.14 2.12
CA GLU A 10 -3.14 12.77 3.34
C GLU A 10 -3.95 12.35 4.56
N GLN A 11 -5.26 12.41 4.47
CA GLN A 11 -6.11 12.07 5.60
C GLN A 11 -6.03 10.60 5.96
N GLU A 12 -6.11 9.72 4.96
CA GLU A 12 -6.20 8.29 5.20
C GLU A 12 -4.85 7.63 5.52
N VAL A 13 -3.76 8.20 5.03
CA VAL A 13 -2.44 7.62 5.21
C VAL A 13 -1.59 8.43 6.20
N LEU A 14 -1.38 9.72 5.90
CA LEU A 14 -0.46 10.53 6.68
C LEU A 14 -1.03 10.92 8.05
N GLN A 15 -2.34 11.06 8.16
CA GLN A 15 -3.00 11.43 9.41
C GLN A 15 -3.65 10.24 10.11
N SER A 16 -3.38 9.02 9.64
CA SER A 16 -3.96 7.82 10.23
C SER A 16 -3.38 7.54 11.61
N SER A 17 -4.24 7.17 12.56
CA SER A 17 -3.82 6.76 13.89
C SER A 17 -3.30 5.32 13.90
N GLU A 18 -3.66 4.54 12.88
CA GLU A 18 -3.17 3.17 12.70
C GLU A 18 -2.00 3.17 11.71
N PRO A 19 -1.10 2.17 11.80
CA PRO A 19 -0.14 1.95 10.71
C PRO A 19 -0.88 1.66 9.41
N VAL A 20 -0.30 2.03 8.28
CA VAL A 20 -0.95 1.90 6.98
C VAL A 20 -0.05 1.22 5.97
N VAL A 21 -0.62 0.31 5.21
CA VAL A 21 0.01 -0.25 4.02
C VAL A 21 -0.76 0.30 2.82
N VAL A 22 -0.06 0.92 1.88
CA VAL A 22 -0.68 1.49 0.68
C VAL A 22 -0.17 0.77 -0.55
N GLU A 23 -1.08 0.19 -1.31
CA GLU A 23 -0.73 -0.43 -2.58
C GLU A 23 -1.01 0.56 -3.72
N PHE A 24 0.04 0.87 -4.50
CA PHE A 24 -0.12 1.59 -5.77
C PHE A 24 -0.25 0.55 -6.86
N TRP A 25 -1.33 0.64 -7.64
CA TRP A 25 -1.68 -0.38 -8.64
C TRP A 25 -2.14 0.28 -9.94
N GLY A 26 -2.18 -0.52 -11.01
CA GLY A 26 -2.68 -0.06 -12.29
C GLY A 26 -3.63 -1.07 -12.90
N GLU A 27 -4.63 -0.59 -13.63
CA GLU A 27 -5.62 -1.46 -14.27
C GLU A 27 -5.00 -2.36 -15.34
N GLN A 28 -3.94 -1.87 -15.96
CA GLN A 28 -3.23 -2.61 -17.02
C GLN A 28 -2.15 -3.54 -16.43
N CYS A 29 -1.98 -3.56 -15.14
CA CYS A 29 -0.92 -4.33 -14.48
C CYS A 29 -1.44 -5.73 -14.15
N SER A 30 -1.02 -6.73 -14.91
CA SER A 30 -1.46 -8.12 -14.69
C SER A 30 -1.02 -8.67 -13.34
N VAL A 31 0.17 -8.30 -12.89
CA VAL A 31 0.67 -8.74 -11.57
C VAL A 31 -0.18 -8.15 -10.45
N CYS A 32 -0.54 -6.87 -10.57
CA CYS A 32 -1.42 -6.23 -9.59
C CYS A 32 -2.74 -6.98 -9.46
N VAL A 33 -3.36 -7.29 -10.59
CA VAL A 33 -4.64 -8.00 -10.62
C VAL A 33 -4.49 -9.41 -10.05
N ALA A 34 -3.42 -10.11 -10.43
CA ALA A 34 -3.20 -11.48 -9.98
C ALA A 34 -2.98 -11.56 -8.45
N MET A 35 -2.33 -10.57 -7.87
CA MET A 35 -2.05 -10.56 -6.43
C MET A 35 -3.22 -10.11 -5.59
N MET A 36 -4.19 -9.43 -6.19
CA MET A 36 -5.26 -8.77 -5.43
C MET A 36 -6.01 -9.70 -4.45
N PRO A 37 -6.44 -10.91 -4.86
CA PRO A 37 -7.16 -11.78 -3.91
C PRO A 37 -6.36 -12.10 -2.65
N GLU A 38 -5.08 -12.41 -2.79
CA GLU A 38 -4.24 -12.74 -1.63
C GLU A 38 -3.97 -11.51 -0.77
N VAL A 39 -3.78 -10.36 -1.39
CA VAL A 39 -3.57 -9.11 -0.66
C VAL A 39 -4.84 -8.72 0.10
N GLU A 40 -6.01 -8.91 -0.49
CA GLU A 40 -7.28 -8.63 0.19
C GLU A 40 -7.46 -9.54 1.41
N GLU A 41 -7.10 -10.82 1.28
CA GLU A 41 -7.16 -11.75 2.42
C GLU A 41 -6.18 -11.34 3.51
N LEU A 42 -4.99 -10.93 3.12
CA LEU A 42 -3.99 -10.45 4.06
C LEU A 42 -4.52 -9.22 4.81
N ALA A 43 -5.13 -8.28 4.08
CA ALA A 43 -5.69 -7.07 4.67
C ALA A 43 -6.74 -7.41 5.73
N LYS A 44 -7.58 -8.41 5.48
CA LYS A 44 -8.58 -8.85 6.45
C LYS A 44 -7.93 -9.34 7.74
N SER A 45 -6.81 -10.04 7.63
CA SER A 45 -6.13 -10.58 8.79
C SER A 45 -5.55 -9.49 9.70
N PHE A 46 -5.34 -8.29 9.17
CA PHE A 46 -4.81 -7.16 9.93
C PHE A 46 -5.89 -6.15 10.33
N GLU A 47 -7.15 -6.43 10.00
CA GLU A 47 -8.24 -5.50 10.30
C GLU A 47 -8.25 -5.08 11.77
N GLY A 48 -8.34 -3.78 12.01
CA GLY A 48 -8.29 -3.22 13.36
C GLY A 48 -6.88 -2.99 13.90
N ARG A 49 -5.84 -3.45 13.20
CA ARG A 49 -4.46 -3.30 13.64
C ARG A 49 -3.62 -2.53 12.64
N VAL A 50 -3.73 -2.86 11.38
CA VAL A 50 -3.04 -2.17 10.27
C VAL A 50 -4.06 -1.90 9.19
N LYS A 51 -4.12 -0.65 8.73
CA LYS A 51 -5.04 -0.26 7.67
C LYS A 51 -4.40 -0.55 6.32
N PHE A 52 -5.11 -1.25 5.43
CA PHE A 52 -4.66 -1.48 4.07
C PHE A 52 -5.46 -0.61 3.11
N CYS A 53 -4.75 0.17 2.31
CA CYS A 53 -5.35 1.04 1.31
C CYS A 53 -4.82 0.67 -0.07
N LYS A 54 -5.58 1.01 -1.10
CA LYS A 54 -5.11 0.89 -2.48
C LYS A 54 -5.43 2.16 -3.23
N ILE A 55 -4.51 2.57 -4.09
CA ILE A 55 -4.65 3.79 -4.88
C ILE A 55 -4.21 3.51 -6.32
N PRO A 56 -5.05 3.81 -7.31
CA PRO A 56 -4.66 3.61 -8.71
C PRO A 56 -3.66 4.68 -9.14
N ILE A 57 -2.70 4.31 -9.98
CA ILE A 57 -1.74 5.30 -10.49
C ILE A 57 -2.43 6.28 -11.45
N ALA A 58 -3.50 5.85 -12.12
CA ALA A 58 -4.30 6.75 -12.94
C ALA A 58 -4.89 7.84 -12.05
N GLY A 59 -4.65 9.10 -12.40
CA GLY A 59 -5.13 10.24 -11.62
C GLY A 59 -4.23 10.61 -10.43
N SER A 60 -3.15 9.87 -10.21
CA SER A 60 -2.26 10.10 -9.05
C SER A 60 -0.81 10.39 -9.49
N ARG A 61 -0.64 10.93 -10.69
CA ARG A 61 0.69 11.12 -11.28
C ARG A 61 1.65 11.91 -10.41
N ARG A 62 1.21 13.05 -9.88
CA ARG A 62 2.08 13.89 -9.06
C ARG A 62 2.51 13.16 -7.79
N LEU A 63 1.58 12.50 -7.14
CA LEU A 63 1.88 11.72 -5.95
C LEU A 63 2.88 10.61 -6.25
N CYS A 64 2.71 9.92 -7.37
CA CYS A 64 3.64 8.87 -7.79
C CYS A 64 5.05 9.42 -8.01
N ILE A 65 5.16 10.60 -8.62
CA ILE A 65 6.45 11.24 -8.83
C ILE A 65 7.10 11.58 -7.50
N GLU A 66 6.34 12.18 -6.59
CA GLU A 66 6.86 12.55 -5.27
C GLU A 66 7.34 11.34 -4.48
N LEU A 67 6.63 10.23 -4.57
CA LEU A 67 6.96 9.00 -3.84
C LEU A 67 7.89 8.08 -4.62
N LYS A 68 8.30 8.50 -5.82
CA LYS A 68 9.20 7.73 -6.69
C LYS A 68 8.63 6.36 -7.04
N ILE A 69 7.34 6.35 -7.36
CA ILE A 69 6.65 5.15 -7.84
C ILE A 69 6.90 5.08 -9.34
N MET A 70 7.73 4.14 -9.77
CA MET A 70 8.12 4.00 -11.18
C MET A 70 7.58 2.73 -11.82
N THR A 71 7.22 1.75 -10.99
CA THR A 71 6.62 0.50 -11.44
C THR A 71 5.48 0.16 -10.50
N VAL A 72 4.59 -0.74 -10.92
CA VAL A 72 3.50 -1.24 -10.07
C VAL A 72 3.47 -2.76 -10.14
N PRO A 73 3.02 -3.44 -9.10
CA PRO A 73 2.54 -2.88 -7.84
C PRO A 73 3.70 -2.44 -6.93
N VAL A 74 3.45 -1.43 -6.11
CA VAL A 74 4.38 -0.99 -5.07
C VAL A 74 3.58 -0.88 -3.78
N PHE A 75 4.12 -1.44 -2.70
CA PHE A 75 3.51 -1.36 -1.38
C PHE A 75 4.37 -0.46 -0.50
N LEU A 76 3.77 0.59 0.03
CA LEU A 76 4.44 1.51 0.95
C LEU A 76 3.89 1.28 2.36
N PHE A 77 4.78 1.34 3.35
CA PHE A 77 4.46 1.05 4.74
C PHE A 77 4.68 2.30 5.58
N TYR A 78 3.60 2.80 6.20
CA TYR A 78 3.61 4.04 6.97
C TYR A 78 3.28 3.78 8.43
N LYS A 79 3.91 4.56 9.29
CA LYS A 79 3.60 4.55 10.73
C LYS A 79 3.71 5.97 11.24
N ASN A 80 2.64 6.45 11.89
CA ASN A 80 2.58 7.83 12.40
C ASN A 80 2.89 8.87 11.31
N GLY A 81 2.39 8.65 10.10
CA GLY A 81 2.58 9.56 8.98
C GLY A 81 3.94 9.49 8.31
N GLU A 82 4.80 8.58 8.75
CA GLU A 82 6.15 8.46 8.22
C GLU A 82 6.29 7.20 7.37
N LEU A 83 6.92 7.34 6.20
CA LEU A 83 7.21 6.21 5.33
C LEU A 83 8.35 5.38 5.92
N ILE A 84 8.05 4.16 6.32
CA ILE A 84 9.00 3.29 7.01
C ILE A 84 9.70 2.34 6.04
N ASP A 85 8.95 1.79 5.07
CA ASP A 85 9.49 0.74 4.20
C ASP A 85 8.71 0.66 2.90
N ARG A 86 9.23 -0.13 1.97
CA ARG A 86 8.68 -0.30 0.62
C ARG A 86 8.91 -1.73 0.17
N VAL A 87 7.93 -2.31 -0.50
CA VAL A 87 8.06 -3.61 -1.17
C VAL A 87 7.69 -3.44 -2.63
N ALA A 88 8.60 -3.80 -3.53
CA ALA A 88 8.43 -3.65 -4.98
C ALA A 88 9.41 -4.55 -5.71
N ASN A 89 9.17 -4.76 -6.98
CA ASN A 89 10.09 -5.47 -7.89
C ASN A 89 10.45 -6.88 -7.38
N GLN A 90 11.73 -7.17 -7.16
CA GLN A 90 12.18 -8.49 -6.74
C GLN A 90 11.69 -8.90 -5.34
N ASP A 91 11.41 -7.91 -4.50
CA ASP A 91 10.95 -8.19 -3.13
C ASP A 91 9.44 -8.44 -3.06
N LEU A 92 8.76 -8.32 -4.18
CA LEU A 92 7.31 -8.39 -4.23
C LEU A 92 6.82 -9.82 -3.95
N SER A 93 6.22 -10.01 -2.78
CA SER A 93 5.57 -11.26 -2.40
C SER A 93 4.61 -10.97 -1.25
N VAL A 94 3.57 -11.79 -1.14
CA VAL A 94 2.60 -11.66 -0.06
C VAL A 94 3.29 -11.87 1.30
N GLU A 95 4.26 -12.76 1.36
CA GLU A 95 5.00 -13.01 2.60
C GLU A 95 5.82 -11.81 3.04
N ASN A 96 6.48 -11.13 2.11
CA ASN A 96 7.23 -9.92 2.44
C ASN A 96 6.30 -8.80 2.88
N ILE A 97 5.15 -8.68 2.23
CA ILE A 97 4.15 -7.68 2.62
C ILE A 97 3.66 -7.97 4.03
N ARG A 98 3.37 -9.23 4.35
CA ARG A 98 2.94 -9.64 5.69
C ARG A 98 4.00 -9.30 6.73
N ALA A 99 5.24 -9.68 6.48
CA ALA A 99 6.34 -9.45 7.42
C ALA A 99 6.53 -7.97 7.72
N LYS A 100 6.47 -7.13 6.69
CA LYS A 100 6.62 -5.68 6.87
C LYS A 100 5.43 -5.08 7.60
N ALA A 101 4.21 -5.55 7.30
CA ALA A 101 3.02 -5.09 8.00
C ALA A 101 3.10 -5.45 9.49
N GLU A 102 3.55 -6.66 9.82
CA GLU A 102 3.73 -7.08 11.20
C GLU A 102 4.78 -6.23 11.90
N SER A 103 5.85 -5.85 11.20
CA SER A 103 6.89 -4.99 11.76
C SER A 103 6.35 -3.63 12.19
N LEU A 104 5.31 -3.13 11.53
CA LEU A 104 4.70 -1.85 11.91
C LEU A 104 4.04 -1.89 13.29
N LEU A 105 3.75 -3.08 13.79
CA LEU A 105 3.08 -3.26 15.08
C LEU A 105 4.04 -3.36 16.26
N LYS A 106 5.33 -3.35 16.01
CA LYS A 106 6.36 -3.48 17.07
C LYS A 106 6.84 -2.15 17.63
#